data_36418cc229b48c51fde828e9bbc73a96
#
_entry.id   36418cc229b48c51fde828e9bbc73a96
#
_cell.length_a   1.000
_cell.length_b   1.000
_cell.length_c   1.000
_cell.angle_alpha   90.00
_cell.angle_beta   90.00
_cell.angle_gamma   90.00
#
_symmetry.space_group_name_H-M   'P 1'
#
loop_
_entity.id
_entity.type
_entity.pdbx_description
1 polymer ?
#
loop_
_entity_poly.entity_id
_entity_poly.type
_entity_poly.pdbx_seq_one_letter_code
_entity_poly.pdbx_strand_id
1 'polypeptide(L)'
;MFDGMTAETLARMQFAFTVSFHIIFPAFSIGVASYLAVLNGLWLRTRDDTYLTLFNYWKKIFAVAFGMGVVSGIVMSYQFGTNWSVFSDKTGPVLGPLMAYEVLSAFFLEAGFLGIMLFGRERVGDKLHMFATAMVAFGTLMSATWILSVNSWMQTPAGYSINELGQFVPEDWWQIVFNPSFPYRLVHMVLAAYLTTALVVGGVGGLHLLRNRKDAPARRMFSMAMWMLIVVAPLQILAGDFHGINTLEHQPAKVMAMEGHYDSHPDGAPLILFGIPNPDEKRIDYAVQIPQVSSLILKHAWGAPLDGLDTIPDEDEPPVAIIFWSFRVMVGLGFAMLGLGAWAAWQRYRGRLYDTQLLHRAAIVMGPTGFVAVLAGWITTEVGRQPFTVYGLLRTSDSLAPVAAPAVAASLLAFIMVYFFIFGAGTFYLLRMMNAPTSKPDPELKEGPIRTAGITPTMQSDPDLIPGE
;
A
#
# COMPACT_ATOMS: atom_id res chain seq x y z
N MET A 1 -7.81 -26.05 -15.93
CA MET A 1 -7.47 -24.62 -15.88
C MET A 1 -5.96 -24.40 -15.79
N PHE A 2 -5.23 -25.24 -15.07
CA PHE A 2 -3.79 -25.09 -14.81
C PHE A 2 -2.93 -26.21 -15.43
N ASP A 3 -3.48 -26.94 -16.40
CA ASP A 3 -2.78 -28.04 -17.05
C ASP A 3 -1.53 -27.53 -17.80
N GLY A 4 -0.40 -28.18 -17.57
CA GLY A 4 0.89 -27.82 -18.17
C GLY A 4 1.68 -26.70 -17.47
N MET A 5 1.15 -26.07 -16.40
CA MET A 5 1.89 -25.08 -15.63
C MET A 5 2.85 -25.74 -14.64
N THR A 6 4.04 -25.15 -14.48
CA THR A 6 5.02 -25.60 -13.49
C THR A 6 4.61 -25.22 -12.07
N ALA A 7 5.16 -25.91 -11.06
CA ALA A 7 4.96 -25.55 -9.65
C ALA A 7 5.45 -24.12 -9.36
N GLU A 8 6.55 -23.70 -10.00
CA GLU A 8 7.08 -22.34 -9.92
C GLU A 8 6.06 -21.30 -10.39
N THR A 9 5.54 -21.46 -11.61
CA THR A 9 4.56 -20.51 -12.16
C THR A 9 3.33 -20.39 -11.26
N LEU A 10 2.82 -21.52 -10.75
CA LEU A 10 1.67 -21.55 -9.86
C LEU A 10 1.96 -20.89 -8.50
N ALA A 11 3.13 -21.14 -7.91
CA ALA A 11 3.54 -20.53 -6.66
C ALA A 11 3.71 -19.00 -6.80
N ARG A 12 4.28 -18.54 -7.93
CA ARG A 12 4.39 -17.11 -8.26
C ARG A 12 3.02 -16.46 -8.44
N MET A 13 2.11 -17.13 -9.17
CA MET A 13 0.73 -16.64 -9.33
C MET A 13 0.00 -16.54 -7.99
N GLN A 14 0.14 -17.54 -7.12
CA GLN A 14 -0.48 -17.54 -5.79
C GLN A 14 0.08 -16.42 -4.92
N PHE A 15 1.39 -16.22 -4.90
CA PHE A 15 2.01 -15.14 -4.15
C PHE A 15 1.59 -13.76 -4.70
N ALA A 16 1.64 -13.57 -6.02
CA ALA A 16 1.20 -12.33 -6.66
C ALA A 16 -0.27 -12.00 -6.34
N PHE A 17 -1.16 -13.00 -6.35
CA PHE A 17 -2.55 -12.85 -5.98
C PHE A 17 -2.72 -12.39 -4.52
N THR A 18 -2.10 -13.10 -3.58
CA THR A 18 -2.29 -12.81 -2.15
C THR A 18 -1.62 -11.50 -1.73
N VAL A 19 -0.42 -11.20 -2.24
CA VAL A 19 0.27 -9.92 -1.93
C VAL A 19 -0.49 -8.73 -2.52
N SER A 20 -1.08 -8.87 -3.72
CA SER A 20 -1.87 -7.80 -4.32
C SER A 20 -3.11 -7.47 -3.49
N PHE A 21 -3.79 -8.48 -2.96
CA PHE A 21 -4.89 -8.25 -2.02
C PHE A 21 -4.42 -7.65 -0.70
N HIS A 22 -3.31 -8.13 -0.15
CA HIS A 22 -2.81 -7.63 1.13
C HIS A 22 -2.42 -6.15 1.06
N ILE A 23 -1.65 -5.75 0.06
CA ILE A 23 -1.10 -4.39 -0.06
C ILE A 23 -2.18 -3.29 -0.11
N ILE A 24 -3.36 -3.60 -0.62
CA ILE A 24 -4.49 -2.66 -0.69
C ILE A 24 -4.87 -2.15 0.71
N PHE A 25 -4.88 -3.01 1.71
CA PHE A 25 -5.32 -2.63 3.06
C PHE A 25 -4.30 -1.77 3.81
N PRO A 26 -3.00 -2.11 3.90
CA PRO A 26 -1.99 -1.21 4.46
C PRO A 26 -1.91 0.13 3.74
N ALA A 27 -1.95 0.14 2.41
CA ALA A 27 -1.96 1.38 1.62
C ALA A 27 -3.10 2.33 2.00
N PHE A 28 -4.23 1.80 2.47
CA PHE A 28 -5.35 2.60 2.95
C PHE A 28 -5.28 2.86 4.45
N SER A 29 -5.00 1.85 5.27
CA SER A 29 -5.05 1.95 6.73
C SER A 29 -3.98 2.88 7.30
N ILE A 30 -2.77 2.93 6.74
CA ILE A 30 -1.70 3.86 7.15
C ILE A 30 -2.19 5.32 7.06
N GLY A 31 -2.73 5.70 5.90
CA GLY A 31 -3.18 7.07 5.71
C GLY A 31 -4.45 7.39 6.50
N VAL A 32 -5.41 6.46 6.61
CA VAL A 32 -6.65 6.69 7.38
C VAL A 32 -6.36 6.75 8.88
N ALA A 33 -5.44 5.94 9.43
CA ALA A 33 -5.03 6.05 10.84
C ALA A 33 -4.47 7.44 11.15
N SER A 34 -3.58 7.94 10.29
CA SER A 34 -3.04 9.30 10.39
C SER A 34 -4.13 10.37 10.25
N TYR A 35 -5.08 10.19 9.32
CA TYR A 35 -6.22 11.07 9.16
C TYR A 35 -7.12 11.10 10.39
N LEU A 36 -7.39 9.95 11.02
CA LEU A 36 -8.13 9.85 12.27
C LEU A 36 -7.41 10.57 13.42
N ALA A 37 -6.09 10.44 13.52
CA ALA A 37 -5.31 11.17 14.51
C ALA A 37 -5.42 12.69 14.29
N VAL A 38 -5.37 13.17 13.04
CA VAL A 38 -5.56 14.59 12.70
C VAL A 38 -6.97 15.06 13.06
N LEU A 39 -8.01 14.29 12.72
CA LEU A 39 -9.41 14.64 13.04
C LEU A 39 -9.62 14.73 14.55
N ASN A 40 -9.13 13.76 15.31
CA ASN A 40 -9.25 13.75 16.77
C ASN A 40 -8.48 14.92 17.41
N GLY A 41 -7.26 15.21 16.92
CA GLY A 41 -6.45 16.34 17.37
C GLY A 41 -7.10 17.69 17.07
N LEU A 42 -7.65 17.88 15.88
CA LEU A 42 -8.39 19.09 15.50
C LEU A 42 -9.64 19.27 16.34
N TRP A 43 -10.41 18.21 16.56
CA TRP A 43 -11.55 18.27 17.47
C TRP A 43 -11.14 18.64 18.89
N LEU A 44 -10.08 18.02 19.42
CA LEU A 44 -9.59 18.33 20.77
C LEU A 44 -9.16 19.79 20.94
N ARG A 45 -8.60 20.38 19.87
CA ARG A 45 -8.13 21.77 19.86
C ARG A 45 -9.25 22.80 19.63
N THR A 46 -10.16 22.49 18.71
CA THR A 46 -11.17 23.47 18.24
C THR A 46 -12.55 23.28 18.88
N ARG A 47 -12.84 22.08 19.36
CA ARG A 47 -14.17 21.64 19.85
C ARG A 47 -15.26 21.77 18.78
N ASP A 48 -14.87 21.77 17.49
CA ASP A 48 -15.83 21.70 16.37
C ASP A 48 -16.27 20.25 16.16
N ASP A 49 -17.52 19.95 16.48
CA ASP A 49 -18.10 18.61 16.41
C ASP A 49 -18.12 18.01 14.99
N THR A 50 -17.90 18.83 13.97
CA THR A 50 -17.73 18.34 12.60
C THR A 50 -16.56 17.37 12.49
N TYR A 51 -15.44 17.65 13.17
CA TYR A 51 -14.28 16.76 13.18
C TYR A 51 -14.56 15.45 13.90
N LEU A 52 -15.33 15.52 14.98
CA LEU A 52 -15.73 14.33 15.72
C LEU A 52 -16.69 13.45 14.91
N THR A 53 -17.62 14.04 14.22
CA THR A 53 -18.55 13.35 13.31
C THR A 53 -17.75 12.61 12.23
N LEU A 54 -16.77 13.27 11.62
CA LEU A 54 -15.88 12.64 10.64
C LEU A 54 -15.00 11.54 11.26
N PHE A 55 -14.48 11.76 12.45
CA PHE A 55 -13.72 10.73 13.18
C PHE A 55 -14.58 9.48 13.41
N ASN A 56 -15.81 9.63 13.92
CA ASN A 56 -16.71 8.52 14.17
C ASN A 56 -17.15 7.81 12.88
N TYR A 57 -17.25 8.53 11.78
CA TYR A 57 -17.54 7.97 10.47
C TYR A 57 -16.38 7.12 9.95
N TRP A 58 -15.15 7.69 9.90
CA TRP A 58 -13.99 7.02 9.35
C TRP A 58 -13.40 5.93 10.24
N LYS A 59 -13.54 6.01 11.58
CA LYS A 59 -13.04 4.97 12.48
C LYS A 59 -13.70 3.60 12.23
N LYS A 60 -14.98 3.56 11.84
CA LYS A 60 -15.69 2.31 11.52
C LYS A 60 -15.15 1.69 10.23
N ILE A 61 -14.93 2.53 9.22
CA ILE A 61 -14.34 2.13 7.94
C ILE A 61 -12.92 1.62 8.16
N PHE A 62 -12.13 2.35 8.96
CA PHE A 62 -10.79 1.94 9.35
C PHE A 62 -10.77 0.57 10.05
N ALA A 63 -11.65 0.34 11.01
CA ALA A 63 -11.68 -0.91 11.76
C ALA A 63 -11.90 -2.14 10.86
N VAL A 64 -12.79 -2.02 9.87
CA VAL A 64 -13.03 -3.11 8.90
C VAL A 64 -11.83 -3.29 7.96
N ALA A 65 -11.31 -2.20 7.39
CA ALA A 65 -10.16 -2.26 6.50
C ALA A 65 -8.91 -2.81 7.21
N PHE A 66 -8.66 -2.38 8.46
CA PHE A 66 -7.57 -2.87 9.29
C PHE A 66 -7.73 -4.38 9.59
N GLY A 67 -8.91 -4.83 9.99
CA GLY A 67 -9.17 -6.27 10.23
C GLY A 67 -8.94 -7.11 8.97
N MET A 68 -9.36 -6.64 7.80
CA MET A 68 -9.09 -7.31 6.52
C MET A 68 -7.58 -7.34 6.21
N GLY A 69 -6.86 -6.27 6.52
CA GLY A 69 -5.39 -6.21 6.40
C GLY A 69 -4.69 -7.25 7.27
N VAL A 70 -5.07 -7.35 8.54
CA VAL A 70 -4.51 -8.35 9.48
C VAL A 70 -4.74 -9.77 8.97
N VAL A 71 -5.97 -10.10 8.55
CA VAL A 71 -6.29 -11.45 8.04
C VAL A 71 -5.46 -11.79 6.80
N SER A 72 -5.35 -10.86 5.84
CA SER A 72 -4.56 -11.07 4.63
C SER A 72 -3.05 -11.16 4.93
N GLY A 73 -2.54 -10.43 5.93
CA GLY A 73 -1.15 -10.49 6.36
C GLY A 73 -0.74 -11.83 6.97
N ILE A 74 -1.62 -12.42 7.80
CA ILE A 74 -1.41 -13.77 8.35
C ILE A 74 -1.30 -14.80 7.22
N VAL A 75 -2.16 -14.69 6.21
CA VAL A 75 -2.11 -15.60 5.04
C VAL A 75 -0.81 -15.45 4.26
N MET A 76 -0.32 -14.21 4.08
CA MET A 76 0.98 -13.98 3.44
C MET A 76 2.13 -14.64 4.20
N SER A 77 2.18 -14.45 5.51
CA SER A 77 3.22 -15.06 6.35
C SER A 77 3.23 -16.59 6.24
N TYR A 78 2.05 -17.20 6.09
CA TYR A 78 1.92 -18.64 5.89
C TYR A 78 2.56 -19.13 4.59
N GLN A 79 2.51 -18.34 3.52
CA GLN A 79 3.07 -18.73 2.22
C GLN A 79 4.59 -18.86 2.22
N PHE A 80 5.29 -18.12 3.07
CA PHE A 80 6.74 -18.26 3.23
C PHE A 80 7.15 -19.67 3.70
N GLY A 81 6.34 -20.29 4.56
CA GLY A 81 6.59 -21.66 5.04
C GLY A 81 6.03 -22.77 4.13
N THR A 82 5.15 -22.45 3.19
CA THR A 82 4.54 -23.44 2.28
C THR A 82 5.24 -23.48 0.91
N ASN A 83 4.92 -22.55 0.02
CA ASN A 83 5.45 -22.58 -1.36
C ASN A 83 6.90 -22.09 -1.46
N TRP A 84 7.41 -21.37 -0.43
CA TRP A 84 8.70 -20.69 -0.44
C TRP A 84 9.59 -21.12 0.73
N SER A 85 9.51 -22.39 1.13
CA SER A 85 10.25 -22.89 2.31
C SER A 85 11.76 -22.84 2.16
N VAL A 86 12.30 -23.04 0.95
CA VAL A 86 13.75 -22.93 0.70
C VAL A 86 14.20 -21.46 0.82
N PHE A 87 13.43 -20.54 0.28
CA PHE A 87 13.66 -19.10 0.51
C PHE A 87 13.67 -18.77 2.01
N SER A 88 12.67 -19.26 2.74
CA SER A 88 12.55 -19.03 4.19
C SER A 88 13.71 -19.63 4.98
N ASP A 89 14.19 -20.81 4.61
CA ASP A 89 15.37 -21.41 5.22
C ASP A 89 16.63 -20.59 4.96
N LYS A 90 16.86 -20.21 3.70
CA LYS A 90 18.06 -19.43 3.32
C LYS A 90 18.09 -18.02 3.91
N THR A 91 16.97 -17.34 3.92
CA THR A 91 16.90 -15.93 4.37
C THR A 91 16.43 -15.76 5.82
N GLY A 92 15.96 -16.83 6.45
CA GLY A 92 15.34 -16.81 7.77
C GLY A 92 16.15 -16.13 8.87
N PRO A 93 17.48 -16.32 8.97
CA PRO A 93 18.28 -15.66 10.01
C PRO A 93 18.29 -14.12 9.89
N VAL A 94 18.09 -13.57 8.70
CA VAL A 94 17.99 -12.12 8.44
C VAL A 94 16.54 -11.65 8.50
N LEU A 95 15.64 -12.24 7.68
CA LEU A 95 14.28 -11.76 7.52
C LEU A 95 13.38 -12.12 8.71
N GLY A 96 13.60 -13.27 9.35
CA GLY A 96 12.82 -13.74 10.49
C GLY A 96 12.75 -12.74 11.64
N PRO A 97 13.88 -12.25 12.17
CA PRO A 97 13.89 -11.21 13.19
C PRO A 97 13.18 -9.92 12.78
N LEU A 98 13.36 -9.44 11.53
CA LEU A 98 12.69 -8.22 11.05
C LEU A 98 11.17 -8.38 11.04
N MET A 99 10.66 -9.52 10.54
CA MET A 99 9.23 -9.83 10.55
C MET A 99 8.71 -10.04 12.00
N ALA A 100 9.50 -10.63 12.89
CA ALA A 100 9.14 -10.74 14.30
C ALA A 100 9.05 -9.37 14.98
N TYR A 101 9.97 -8.45 14.70
CA TYR A 101 9.90 -7.09 15.22
C TYR A 101 8.70 -6.31 14.68
N GLU A 102 8.27 -6.55 13.45
CA GLU A 102 7.01 -6.00 12.93
C GLU A 102 5.84 -6.41 13.82
N VAL A 103 5.70 -7.70 14.11
CA VAL A 103 4.62 -8.20 14.97
C VAL A 103 4.74 -7.64 16.39
N LEU A 104 5.93 -7.68 17.00
CA LEU A 104 6.13 -7.29 18.40
C LEU A 104 6.00 -5.78 18.63
N SER A 105 6.58 -4.95 17.76
CA SER A 105 6.65 -3.50 17.99
C SER A 105 5.52 -2.72 17.32
N ALA A 106 4.94 -3.22 16.23
CA ALA A 106 3.90 -2.54 15.49
C ALA A 106 2.52 -3.15 15.77
N PHE A 107 2.31 -4.42 15.42
CA PHE A 107 1.00 -5.04 15.54
C PHE A 107 0.48 -5.09 17.00
N PHE A 108 1.33 -5.43 17.99
CA PHE A 108 0.90 -5.41 19.40
C PHE A 108 0.64 -3.98 19.89
N LEU A 109 1.38 -2.98 19.42
CA LEU A 109 1.10 -1.58 19.72
C LEU A 109 -0.27 -1.17 19.15
N GLU A 110 -0.53 -1.48 17.88
CA GLU A 110 -1.81 -1.21 17.24
C GLU A 110 -2.95 -1.91 17.96
N ALA A 111 -2.87 -3.22 18.17
CA ALA A 111 -3.90 -4.01 18.82
C ALA A 111 -4.19 -3.53 20.26
N GLY A 112 -3.16 -3.14 21.01
CA GLY A 112 -3.30 -2.62 22.36
C GLY A 112 -4.07 -1.31 22.43
N PHE A 113 -3.83 -0.39 21.49
CA PHE A 113 -4.50 0.92 21.50
C PHE A 113 -5.76 0.96 20.63
N LEU A 114 -5.95 0.02 19.71
CA LEU A 114 -7.11 -0.02 18.81
C LEU A 114 -8.43 -0.07 19.58
N GLY A 115 -8.52 -0.90 20.61
CA GLY A 115 -9.70 -1.02 21.45
C GLY A 115 -10.07 0.31 22.13
N ILE A 116 -9.07 1.06 22.60
CA ILE A 116 -9.26 2.38 23.20
C ILE A 116 -9.71 3.38 22.13
N MET A 117 -9.09 3.39 20.96
CA MET A 117 -9.46 4.27 19.86
C MET A 117 -10.91 4.01 19.38
N LEU A 118 -11.33 2.75 19.30
CA LEU A 118 -12.66 2.41 18.80
C LEU A 118 -13.77 2.66 19.81
N PHE A 119 -13.54 2.30 21.09
CA PHE A 119 -14.60 2.19 22.10
C PHE A 119 -14.29 2.90 23.42
N GLY A 120 -13.08 3.42 23.61
CA GLY A 120 -12.61 3.85 24.93
C GLY A 120 -12.90 5.31 25.30
N ARG A 121 -13.38 6.14 24.37
CA ARG A 121 -13.44 7.59 24.53
C ARG A 121 -14.14 8.04 25.82
N GLU A 122 -15.32 7.52 26.10
CA GLU A 122 -16.10 7.89 27.28
C GLU A 122 -15.49 7.37 28.60
N ARG A 123 -14.67 6.32 28.51
CA ARG A 123 -14.03 5.67 29.67
C ARG A 123 -12.70 6.29 30.06
N VAL A 124 -11.87 6.68 29.05
CA VAL A 124 -10.49 7.14 29.30
C VAL A 124 -10.33 8.65 29.21
N GLY A 125 -11.37 9.36 28.73
CA GLY A 125 -11.32 10.79 28.47
C GLY A 125 -10.56 11.18 27.20
N ASP A 126 -10.73 12.43 26.79
CA ASP A 126 -10.32 12.93 25.46
C ASP A 126 -8.82 12.86 25.19
N LYS A 127 -7.98 13.20 26.18
CA LYS A 127 -6.52 13.25 26.01
C LYS A 127 -5.92 11.86 25.80
N LEU A 128 -6.32 10.88 26.64
CA LEU A 128 -5.83 9.52 26.52
C LEU A 128 -6.37 8.84 25.25
N HIS A 129 -7.61 9.15 24.87
CA HIS A 129 -8.18 8.71 23.60
C HIS A 129 -7.38 9.28 22.40
N MET A 130 -6.98 10.56 22.45
CA MET A 130 -6.11 11.14 21.42
C MET A 130 -4.76 10.46 21.37
N PHE A 131 -4.13 10.20 22.53
CA PHE A 131 -2.88 9.48 22.61
C PHE A 131 -3.01 8.07 22.01
N ALA A 132 -4.06 7.33 22.34
CA ALA A 132 -4.31 6.01 21.78
C ALA A 132 -4.48 6.04 20.26
N THR A 133 -5.21 7.04 19.74
CA THR A 133 -5.36 7.24 18.29
C THR A 133 -4.02 7.54 17.60
N ALA A 134 -3.18 8.36 18.22
CA ALA A 134 -1.84 8.66 17.72
C ALA A 134 -0.92 7.42 17.75
N MET A 135 -1.05 6.57 18.78
CA MET A 135 -0.28 5.32 18.85
C MET A 135 -0.69 4.31 17.80
N VAL A 136 -1.98 4.21 17.46
CA VAL A 136 -2.43 3.39 16.32
C VAL A 136 -1.83 3.91 15.01
N ALA A 137 -1.87 5.23 14.76
CA ALA A 137 -1.27 5.82 13.57
C ALA A 137 0.25 5.61 13.52
N PHE A 138 0.93 5.73 14.65
CA PHE A 138 2.37 5.44 14.75
C PHE A 138 2.67 3.96 14.51
N GLY A 139 1.85 3.05 15.05
CA GLY A 139 1.97 1.60 14.84
C GLY A 139 1.90 1.24 13.35
N THR A 140 0.93 1.81 12.60
CA THR A 140 0.83 1.56 11.15
C THR A 140 2.07 2.01 10.37
N LEU A 141 2.69 3.12 10.76
CA LEU A 141 3.95 3.59 10.16
C LEU A 141 5.14 2.72 10.57
N MET A 142 5.16 2.23 11.81
CA MET A 142 6.19 1.31 12.30
C MET A 142 6.10 -0.04 11.59
N SER A 143 4.89 -0.58 11.37
CA SER A 143 4.67 -1.78 10.56
C SER A 143 5.21 -1.60 9.15
N ALA A 144 4.87 -0.48 8.49
CA ALA A 144 5.42 -0.14 7.17
C ALA A 144 6.97 -0.08 7.18
N THR A 145 7.57 0.45 8.24
CA THR A 145 9.03 0.54 8.38
C THR A 145 9.67 -0.84 8.39
N TRP A 146 9.16 -1.77 9.19
CA TRP A 146 9.72 -3.13 9.29
C TRP A 146 9.53 -3.93 8.01
N ILE A 147 8.33 -3.95 7.44
CA ILE A 147 8.07 -4.74 6.25
C ILE A 147 8.81 -4.18 5.01
N LEU A 148 8.98 -2.86 4.92
CA LEU A 148 9.77 -2.25 3.86
C LEU A 148 11.27 -2.44 4.07
N SER A 149 11.75 -2.57 5.31
CA SER A 149 13.13 -3.01 5.57
C SER A 149 13.37 -4.42 5.03
N VAL A 150 12.46 -5.36 5.29
CA VAL A 150 12.49 -6.72 4.72
C VAL A 150 12.53 -6.69 3.20
N ASN A 151 11.58 -5.97 2.59
CA ASN A 151 11.47 -5.91 1.14
C ASN A 151 12.67 -5.23 0.48
N SER A 152 13.12 -4.10 1.03
CA SER A 152 14.26 -3.36 0.50
C SER A 152 15.57 -4.14 0.62
N TRP A 153 15.75 -4.91 1.69
CA TRP A 153 16.92 -5.79 1.82
C TRP A 153 16.96 -6.84 0.71
N MET A 154 15.82 -7.41 0.32
CA MET A 154 15.77 -8.34 -0.82
C MET A 154 16.13 -7.68 -2.15
N GLN A 155 15.97 -6.37 -2.26
CA GLN A 155 16.30 -5.58 -3.47
C GLN A 155 17.77 -5.11 -3.49
N THR A 156 18.29 -4.71 -2.34
CA THR A 156 19.66 -4.22 -2.15
C THR A 156 20.27 -4.82 -0.88
N PRO A 157 20.60 -6.13 -0.91
CA PRO A 157 21.08 -6.85 0.26
C PRO A 157 22.41 -6.27 0.77
N ALA A 158 22.48 -5.99 2.08
CA ALA A 158 23.64 -5.45 2.75
C ALA A 158 23.76 -5.99 4.19
N GLY A 159 24.94 -5.94 4.81
CA GLY A 159 25.17 -6.28 6.22
C GLY A 159 25.02 -7.77 6.56
N TYR A 160 25.26 -8.67 5.62
CA TYR A 160 25.14 -10.11 5.76
C TYR A 160 26.41 -10.84 5.33
N SER A 161 26.53 -12.09 5.75
CA SER A 161 27.42 -13.09 5.15
C SER A 161 26.61 -14.35 4.76
N ILE A 162 27.26 -15.28 4.06
CA ILE A 162 26.66 -16.56 3.70
C ILE A 162 27.46 -17.66 4.42
N ASN A 163 26.75 -18.47 5.24
CA ASN A 163 27.38 -19.57 5.99
C ASN A 163 27.58 -20.83 5.11
N GLU A 164 28.18 -21.85 5.69
CA GLU A 164 28.44 -23.13 5.00
C GLU A 164 27.20 -23.88 4.55
N LEU A 165 26.03 -23.57 5.14
CA LEU A 165 24.70 -24.10 4.74
C LEU A 165 24.04 -23.30 3.62
N GLY A 166 24.67 -22.23 3.14
CA GLY A 166 24.14 -21.33 2.12
C GLY A 166 23.04 -20.40 2.64
N GLN A 167 22.97 -20.16 3.95
CA GLN A 167 22.04 -19.25 4.59
C GLN A 167 22.66 -17.86 4.75
N PHE A 168 21.84 -16.83 4.57
CA PHE A 168 22.22 -15.45 4.85
C PHE A 168 22.20 -15.22 6.36
N VAL A 169 23.37 -14.88 6.92
CA VAL A 169 23.57 -14.64 8.35
C VAL A 169 23.80 -13.15 8.59
N PRO A 170 23.11 -12.53 9.56
CA PRO A 170 23.28 -11.10 9.83
C PRO A 170 24.66 -10.82 10.44
N GLU A 171 25.38 -9.83 9.90
CA GLU A 171 26.63 -9.29 10.44
C GLU A 171 26.44 -7.87 11.00
N ASP A 172 25.65 -7.05 10.32
CA ASP A 172 25.37 -5.66 10.72
C ASP A 172 23.89 -5.34 10.55
N TRP A 173 23.16 -5.33 11.68
CA TRP A 173 21.74 -5.03 11.69
C TRP A 173 21.39 -3.62 11.23
N TRP A 174 22.31 -2.65 11.42
CA TRP A 174 22.07 -1.30 10.94
C TRP A 174 22.07 -1.25 9.40
N GLN A 175 23.03 -1.91 8.77
CA GLN A 175 23.07 -2.02 7.32
C GLN A 175 21.93 -2.88 6.75
N ILE A 176 21.46 -3.88 7.49
CA ILE A 176 20.31 -4.70 7.07
C ILE A 176 19.05 -3.86 7.07
N VAL A 177 18.75 -3.17 8.18
CA VAL A 177 17.52 -2.38 8.34
C VAL A 177 17.53 -1.16 7.42
N PHE A 178 18.63 -0.41 7.40
CA PHE A 178 18.80 0.82 6.62
C PHE A 178 19.65 0.58 5.36
N ASN A 179 19.32 -0.49 4.64
CA ASN A 179 20.00 -0.81 3.37
C ASN A 179 19.82 0.30 2.32
N PRO A 180 20.62 0.31 1.24
CA PRO A 180 20.68 1.45 0.31
C PRO A 180 19.36 1.89 -0.30
N SER A 181 18.39 1.00 -0.50
CA SER A 181 17.10 1.34 -1.10
C SER A 181 15.99 1.62 -0.07
N PHE A 182 16.19 1.30 1.21
CA PHE A 182 15.17 1.41 2.25
C PHE A 182 14.55 2.81 2.39
N PRO A 183 15.33 3.91 2.55
CA PRO A 183 14.75 5.22 2.78
C PRO A 183 13.88 5.70 1.60
N TYR A 184 14.30 5.40 0.38
CA TYR A 184 13.55 5.77 -0.83
C TYR A 184 12.23 5.01 -0.92
N ARG A 185 12.23 3.71 -0.62
CA ARG A 185 11.04 2.86 -0.63
C ARG A 185 10.07 3.24 0.47
N LEU A 186 10.56 3.50 1.68
CA LEU A 186 9.73 3.90 2.80
C LEU A 186 9.02 5.23 2.51
N VAL A 187 9.75 6.25 2.09
CA VAL A 187 9.17 7.56 1.79
C VAL A 187 8.15 7.45 0.65
N HIS A 188 8.52 6.76 -0.44
CA HIS A 188 7.64 6.58 -1.60
C HIS A 188 6.34 5.86 -1.24
N MET A 189 6.41 4.77 -0.46
CA MET A 189 5.23 3.99 -0.07
C MET A 189 4.34 4.72 0.93
N VAL A 190 4.91 5.44 1.92
CA VAL A 190 4.13 6.23 2.87
C VAL A 190 3.39 7.37 2.18
N LEU A 191 4.04 8.08 1.27
CA LEU A 191 3.39 9.12 0.48
C LEU A 191 2.29 8.54 -0.42
N ALA A 192 2.52 7.36 -1.02
CA ALA A 192 1.50 6.65 -1.82
C ALA A 192 0.28 6.24 -0.97
N ALA A 193 0.49 5.81 0.28
CA ALA A 193 -0.60 5.51 1.21
C ALA A 193 -1.42 6.77 1.57
N TYR A 194 -0.75 7.90 1.77
CA TYR A 194 -1.43 9.17 1.99
C TYR A 194 -2.21 9.65 0.77
N LEU A 195 -1.65 9.49 -0.45
CA LEU A 195 -2.38 9.79 -1.69
C LEU A 195 -3.60 8.90 -1.87
N THR A 196 -3.45 7.59 -1.63
CA THR A 196 -4.56 6.63 -1.69
C THR A 196 -5.68 7.05 -0.74
N THR A 197 -5.33 7.41 0.49
CA THR A 197 -6.29 7.91 1.47
C THR A 197 -6.93 9.24 1.03
N ALA A 198 -6.15 10.19 0.52
CA ALA A 198 -6.67 11.47 0.03
C ALA A 198 -7.68 11.27 -1.12
N LEU A 199 -7.40 10.34 -2.04
CA LEU A 199 -8.30 10.03 -3.15
C LEU A 199 -9.59 9.37 -2.68
N VAL A 200 -9.52 8.39 -1.77
CA VAL A 200 -10.72 7.73 -1.22
C VAL A 200 -11.56 8.72 -0.41
N VAL A 201 -10.94 9.47 0.52
CA VAL A 201 -11.64 10.48 1.35
C VAL A 201 -12.21 11.59 0.47
N GLY A 202 -11.46 12.03 -0.53
CA GLY A 202 -11.90 13.03 -1.50
C GLY A 202 -13.05 12.53 -2.38
N GLY A 203 -12.99 11.30 -2.86
CA GLY A 203 -14.05 10.66 -3.64
C GLY A 203 -15.35 10.52 -2.85
N VAL A 204 -15.25 10.04 -1.60
CA VAL A 204 -16.42 9.97 -0.69
C VAL A 204 -16.96 11.36 -0.39
N GLY A 205 -16.09 12.34 -0.11
CA GLY A 205 -16.50 13.74 0.08
C GLY A 205 -17.19 14.32 -1.13
N GLY A 206 -16.66 14.09 -2.33
CA GLY A 206 -17.26 14.48 -3.60
C GLY A 206 -18.64 13.85 -3.81
N LEU A 207 -18.81 12.55 -3.47
CA LEU A 207 -20.09 11.85 -3.56
C LEU A 207 -21.16 12.51 -2.66
N HIS A 208 -20.83 12.81 -1.41
CA HIS A 208 -21.74 13.47 -0.47
C HIS A 208 -22.06 14.91 -0.91
N LEU A 209 -21.07 15.66 -1.43
CA LEU A 209 -21.29 17.01 -1.96
C LEU A 209 -22.20 17.05 -3.19
N LEU A 210 -22.15 16.03 -4.05
CA LEU A 210 -23.09 15.91 -5.18
C LEU A 210 -24.54 15.71 -4.70
N ARG A 211 -24.75 15.07 -3.54
CA ARG A 211 -26.06 14.86 -2.93
C ARG A 211 -26.54 16.09 -2.16
N ASN A 212 -25.65 16.68 -1.37
CA ASN A 212 -25.94 17.86 -0.56
C ASN A 212 -24.70 18.76 -0.45
N ARG A 213 -24.66 19.84 -1.23
CA ARG A 213 -23.53 20.81 -1.22
C ARG A 213 -23.39 21.57 0.11
N LYS A 214 -24.40 21.59 0.96
CA LYS A 214 -24.39 22.29 2.25
C LYS A 214 -23.97 21.39 3.40
N ASP A 215 -23.75 20.10 3.17
CA ASP A 215 -23.28 19.15 4.19
C ASP A 215 -21.91 19.56 4.74
N ALA A 216 -21.89 20.05 5.98
CA ALA A 216 -20.68 20.59 6.60
C ALA A 216 -19.58 19.52 6.78
N PRO A 217 -19.88 18.29 7.26
CA PRO A 217 -18.90 17.19 7.29
C PRO A 217 -18.33 16.87 5.91
N ALA A 218 -19.16 16.77 4.85
CA ALA A 218 -18.69 16.49 3.50
C ALA A 218 -17.78 17.59 2.95
N ARG A 219 -18.11 18.87 3.19
CA ARG A 219 -17.25 20.00 2.82
C ARG A 219 -15.90 19.95 3.52
N ARG A 220 -15.90 19.65 4.82
CA ARG A 220 -14.69 19.55 5.62
C ARG A 220 -13.82 18.39 5.13
N MET A 221 -14.40 17.21 4.96
CA MET A 221 -13.75 16.00 4.47
C MET A 221 -13.12 16.22 3.09
N PHE A 222 -13.89 16.74 2.14
CA PHE A 222 -13.40 17.03 0.78
C PHE A 222 -12.27 18.06 0.79
N SER A 223 -12.41 19.13 1.59
CA SER A 223 -11.37 20.15 1.72
C SER A 223 -10.05 19.60 2.26
N MET A 224 -10.10 18.76 3.31
CA MET A 224 -8.90 18.16 3.89
C MET A 224 -8.23 17.19 2.89
N ALA A 225 -9.02 16.38 2.21
CA ALA A 225 -8.52 15.45 1.20
C ALA A 225 -7.85 16.19 0.03
N MET A 226 -8.46 17.26 -0.46
CA MET A 226 -7.86 18.06 -1.54
C MET A 226 -6.58 18.77 -1.10
N TRP A 227 -6.48 19.27 0.14
CA TRP A 227 -5.24 19.83 0.67
C TRP A 227 -4.13 18.78 0.74
N MET A 228 -4.45 17.59 1.22
CA MET A 228 -3.50 16.47 1.27
C MET A 228 -3.01 16.11 -0.14
N LEU A 229 -3.91 16.05 -1.12
CA LEU A 229 -3.56 15.78 -2.51
C LEU A 229 -2.66 16.87 -3.12
N ILE A 230 -2.99 18.16 -2.89
CA ILE A 230 -2.19 19.30 -3.38
C ILE A 230 -0.75 19.25 -2.89
N VAL A 231 -0.53 18.83 -1.63
CA VAL A 231 0.80 18.80 -1.03
C VAL A 231 1.52 17.48 -1.35
N VAL A 232 0.83 16.36 -1.22
CA VAL A 232 1.49 15.03 -1.28
C VAL A 232 1.77 14.60 -2.72
N ALA A 233 0.94 14.99 -3.71
CA ALA A 233 1.18 14.56 -5.09
C ALA A 233 2.50 15.09 -5.69
N PRO A 234 2.87 16.37 -5.53
CA PRO A 234 4.20 16.84 -5.95
C PRO A 234 5.35 16.13 -5.20
N LEU A 235 5.19 15.92 -3.89
CA LEU A 235 6.20 15.23 -3.08
C LEU A 235 6.37 13.77 -3.51
N GLN A 236 5.28 13.11 -3.91
CA GLN A 236 5.32 11.74 -4.43
C GLN A 236 6.12 11.65 -5.74
N ILE A 237 5.93 12.61 -6.66
CA ILE A 237 6.70 12.65 -7.92
C ILE A 237 8.18 12.86 -7.62
N LEU A 238 8.51 13.80 -6.74
CA LEU A 238 9.90 14.03 -6.33
C LEU A 238 10.51 12.79 -5.64
N ALA A 239 9.79 12.16 -4.74
CA ALA A 239 10.24 10.91 -4.09
C ALA A 239 10.40 9.76 -5.11
N GLY A 240 9.54 9.73 -6.15
CA GLY A 240 9.64 8.77 -7.24
C GLY A 240 10.89 8.96 -8.09
N ASP A 241 11.25 10.19 -8.40
CA ASP A 241 12.47 10.56 -9.12
C ASP A 241 13.72 10.06 -8.38
N PHE A 242 13.87 10.43 -7.10
CA PHE A 242 14.97 9.94 -6.26
C PHE A 242 15.01 8.43 -6.13
N HIS A 243 13.85 7.77 -6.04
CA HIS A 243 13.77 6.31 -6.02
C HIS A 243 14.20 5.70 -7.36
N GLY A 244 13.85 6.33 -8.48
CA GLY A 244 14.28 5.92 -9.82
C GLY A 244 15.80 5.98 -9.98
N ILE A 245 16.44 7.07 -9.54
CA ILE A 245 17.90 7.22 -9.56
C ILE A 245 18.57 6.16 -8.69
N ASN A 246 18.11 5.94 -7.46
CA ASN A 246 18.62 4.88 -6.59
C ASN A 246 18.46 3.48 -7.21
N THR A 247 17.33 3.26 -7.93
CA THR A 247 17.10 1.99 -8.64
C THR A 247 18.06 1.84 -9.82
N LEU A 248 18.37 2.91 -10.56
CA LEU A 248 19.36 2.87 -11.63
C LEU A 248 20.75 2.50 -11.13
N GLU A 249 21.14 3.02 -9.97
CA GLU A 249 22.43 2.73 -9.35
C GLU A 249 22.57 1.27 -8.92
N HIS A 250 21.53 0.70 -8.32
CA HIS A 250 21.63 -0.62 -7.67
C HIS A 250 20.99 -1.76 -8.48
N GLN A 251 20.07 -1.46 -9.39
CA GLN A 251 19.31 -2.44 -10.18
C GLN A 251 19.09 -1.93 -11.62
N PRO A 252 20.16 -1.69 -12.39
CA PRO A 252 20.08 -1.06 -13.71
C PRO A 252 19.15 -1.83 -14.67
N ALA A 253 19.22 -3.17 -14.71
CA ALA A 253 18.34 -3.98 -15.56
C ALA A 253 16.84 -3.70 -15.36
N LYS A 254 16.44 -3.43 -14.11
CA LYS A 254 15.06 -3.04 -13.80
C LYS A 254 14.67 -1.72 -14.45
N VAL A 255 15.55 -0.70 -14.39
CA VAL A 255 15.28 0.61 -14.99
C VAL A 255 15.24 0.52 -16.50
N MET A 256 16.16 -0.24 -17.13
CA MET A 256 16.16 -0.50 -18.57
C MET A 256 14.83 -1.14 -19.01
N ALA A 257 14.33 -2.12 -18.24
CA ALA A 257 13.03 -2.73 -18.50
C ALA A 257 11.84 -1.76 -18.28
N MET A 258 11.91 -0.89 -17.25
CA MET A 258 10.91 0.14 -17.01
C MET A 258 10.83 1.14 -18.16
N GLU A 259 11.97 1.58 -18.66
CA GLU A 259 12.06 2.52 -19.77
C GLU A 259 11.83 1.85 -21.14
N GLY A 260 12.08 0.55 -21.25
CA GLY A 260 11.97 -0.21 -22.50
C GLY A 260 13.22 -0.08 -23.38
N HIS A 261 14.37 0.17 -22.76
CA HIS A 261 15.65 0.29 -23.47
C HIS A 261 16.29 -1.09 -23.63
N TYR A 262 16.05 -1.72 -24.77
CA TYR A 262 16.73 -2.97 -25.14
C TYR A 262 18.17 -2.71 -25.57
N ASP A 263 18.40 -1.63 -26.33
CA ASP A 263 19.72 -1.23 -26.80
C ASP A 263 20.31 -0.10 -25.92
N SER A 264 21.63 -0.05 -25.83
CA SER A 264 22.37 1.03 -25.19
C SER A 264 22.32 2.33 -26.01
N HIS A 265 22.26 3.47 -25.34
CA HIS A 265 22.11 4.80 -25.93
C HIS A 265 23.29 5.70 -25.57
N PRO A 266 24.41 5.69 -26.37
CA PRO A 266 25.61 6.48 -26.06
C PRO A 266 25.39 8.00 -26.17
N ASP A 267 24.45 8.45 -27.01
CA ASP A 267 24.14 9.86 -27.27
C ASP A 267 22.87 10.35 -26.55
N GLY A 268 22.42 9.58 -25.55
CA GLY A 268 21.23 9.89 -24.73
C GLY A 268 19.98 9.11 -25.13
N ALA A 269 19.35 8.54 -24.08
CA ALA A 269 18.20 7.68 -24.22
C ALA A 269 16.88 8.45 -24.35
N PRO A 270 15.96 8.03 -25.24
CA PRO A 270 14.66 8.64 -25.39
C PRO A 270 13.71 8.21 -24.25
N LEU A 271 12.79 9.09 -23.86
CA LEU A 271 11.66 8.70 -23.03
C LEU A 271 10.56 8.09 -23.93
N ILE A 272 10.27 6.82 -23.74
CA ILE A 272 9.22 6.12 -24.46
C ILE A 272 7.91 6.29 -23.70
N LEU A 273 6.99 7.11 -24.20
CA LEU A 273 5.69 7.34 -23.57
C LEU A 273 4.72 6.17 -23.75
N PHE A 274 4.74 5.59 -24.95
CA PHE A 274 3.89 4.49 -25.36
C PHE A 274 4.65 3.57 -26.31
N GLY A 275 4.32 2.29 -26.35
CA GLY A 275 4.85 1.31 -27.28
C GLY A 275 4.51 -0.10 -26.83
N ILE A 276 4.68 -1.06 -27.70
CA ILE A 276 4.40 -2.48 -27.41
C ILE A 276 5.74 -3.21 -27.33
N PRO A 277 6.16 -3.66 -26.12
CA PRO A 277 7.37 -4.44 -25.99
C PRO A 277 7.28 -5.75 -26.79
N ASN A 278 8.27 -6.00 -27.62
CA ASN A 278 8.46 -7.22 -28.39
C ASN A 278 9.73 -7.92 -27.87
N PRO A 279 9.58 -8.88 -26.94
CA PRO A 279 10.73 -9.54 -26.34
C PRO A 279 11.48 -10.45 -27.31
N ASP A 280 10.81 -11.00 -28.35
CA ASP A 280 11.43 -11.88 -29.34
C ASP A 280 12.40 -11.12 -30.25
N GLU A 281 12.06 -9.87 -30.61
CA GLU A 281 12.89 -8.99 -31.44
C GLU A 281 13.67 -7.96 -30.61
N LYS A 282 13.58 -8.02 -29.28
CA LYS A 282 14.24 -7.11 -28.33
C LYS A 282 14.07 -5.62 -28.72
N ARG A 283 12.82 -5.21 -28.98
CA ARG A 283 12.50 -3.82 -29.33
C ARG A 283 11.13 -3.40 -28.83
N ILE A 284 10.85 -2.10 -28.92
CA ILE A 284 9.52 -1.54 -28.65
C ILE A 284 8.85 -1.20 -29.99
N ASP A 285 7.81 -1.92 -30.35
CA ASP A 285 7.03 -1.64 -31.55
C ASP A 285 6.11 -0.43 -31.34
N TYR A 286 5.89 0.34 -32.39
CA TYR A 286 5.03 1.56 -32.40
C TYR A 286 5.39 2.57 -31.31
N ALA A 287 6.66 2.74 -31.02
CA ALA A 287 7.14 3.62 -29.96
C ALA A 287 6.83 5.09 -30.23
N VAL A 288 6.13 5.73 -29.30
CA VAL A 288 6.01 7.19 -29.20
C VAL A 288 7.02 7.67 -28.19
N GLN A 289 8.05 8.40 -28.65
CA GLN A 289 9.20 8.72 -27.82
C GLN A 289 9.60 10.20 -27.93
N ILE A 290 10.18 10.71 -26.84
CA ILE A 290 10.76 12.05 -26.79
C ILE A 290 12.28 11.89 -26.66
N PRO A 291 13.07 12.37 -27.64
CA PRO A 291 14.51 12.17 -27.65
C PRO A 291 15.21 12.70 -26.41
N GLN A 292 16.17 11.94 -25.86
CA GLN A 292 17.08 12.30 -24.74
C GLN A 292 16.41 12.61 -23.38
N VAL A 293 15.09 12.54 -23.27
CA VAL A 293 14.38 12.90 -22.00
C VAL A 293 14.59 11.85 -20.91
N SER A 294 14.75 10.56 -21.23
CA SER A 294 15.12 9.56 -20.21
C SER A 294 16.48 9.86 -19.59
N SER A 295 17.46 10.24 -20.38
CA SER A 295 18.77 10.66 -19.88
C SER A 295 18.67 11.92 -19.00
N LEU A 296 17.83 12.88 -19.39
CA LEU A 296 17.60 14.07 -18.56
C LEU A 296 16.99 13.70 -17.20
N ILE A 297 16.02 12.78 -17.15
CA ILE A 297 15.38 12.35 -15.91
C ILE A 297 16.34 11.52 -15.05
N LEU A 298 16.98 10.51 -15.63
CA LEU A 298 17.75 9.52 -14.88
C LEU A 298 19.19 9.95 -14.55
N LYS A 299 19.79 10.83 -15.36
CA LYS A 299 21.18 11.34 -15.19
C LYS A 299 21.24 12.84 -14.94
N HIS A 300 20.09 13.55 -14.97
CA HIS A 300 19.99 15.01 -14.90
C HIS A 300 20.87 15.75 -15.93
N ALA A 301 21.13 15.11 -17.07
CA ALA A 301 21.95 15.67 -18.14
C ALA A 301 21.43 15.26 -19.53
N TRP A 302 21.31 16.24 -20.42
CA TRP A 302 20.98 15.98 -21.83
C TRP A 302 22.07 15.15 -22.50
N GLY A 303 21.69 14.15 -23.29
CA GLY A 303 22.62 13.35 -24.06
C GLY A 303 23.55 12.45 -23.21
N ALA A 304 23.30 12.32 -21.91
CA ALA A 304 24.08 11.41 -21.09
C ALA A 304 23.85 9.95 -21.53
N PRO A 305 24.91 9.14 -21.62
CA PRO A 305 24.78 7.75 -22.02
C PRO A 305 23.99 6.94 -20.99
N LEU A 306 23.14 6.07 -21.50
CA LEU A 306 22.42 5.06 -20.72
C LEU A 306 22.62 3.68 -21.36
N ASP A 307 22.95 2.72 -20.53
CA ASP A 307 23.07 1.33 -20.96
C ASP A 307 21.69 0.75 -21.24
N GLY A 308 21.63 -0.25 -22.11
CA GLY A 308 20.43 -1.03 -22.42
C GLY A 308 20.50 -2.44 -21.86
N LEU A 309 19.45 -3.23 -22.06
CA LEU A 309 19.40 -4.63 -21.67
C LEU A 309 20.41 -5.49 -22.44
N ASP A 310 20.93 -4.99 -23.58
CA ASP A 310 22.05 -5.60 -24.34
C ASP A 310 23.33 -5.79 -23.50
N THR A 311 23.47 -5.09 -22.38
CA THR A 311 24.57 -5.23 -21.43
C THR A 311 24.33 -6.31 -20.34
N ILE A 312 23.12 -6.87 -20.28
CA ILE A 312 22.68 -7.82 -19.26
C ILE A 312 22.63 -9.23 -19.88
N PRO A 313 23.10 -10.28 -19.22
CA PRO A 313 22.90 -11.65 -19.69
C PRO A 313 21.43 -12.00 -19.87
N ASP A 314 21.08 -12.70 -20.93
CA ASP A 314 19.69 -13.07 -21.26
C ASP A 314 19.00 -13.82 -20.08
N GLU A 315 19.75 -14.63 -19.35
CA GLU A 315 19.25 -15.38 -18.19
C GLU A 315 18.93 -14.52 -16.95
N ASP A 316 19.42 -13.26 -16.92
CA ASP A 316 19.20 -12.29 -15.85
C ASP A 316 18.27 -11.14 -16.29
N GLU A 317 17.81 -11.17 -17.54
CA GLU A 317 16.91 -10.18 -18.08
C GLU A 317 15.52 -10.28 -17.44
N PRO A 318 14.98 -9.19 -16.86
CA PRO A 318 13.65 -9.19 -16.28
C PRO A 318 12.56 -9.12 -17.39
N PRO A 319 11.31 -9.58 -17.10
CA PRO A 319 10.22 -9.61 -18.09
C PRO A 319 9.72 -8.21 -18.44
N VAL A 320 10.29 -7.61 -19.50
CA VAL A 320 10.12 -6.20 -19.89
C VAL A 320 8.65 -5.78 -20.03
N ALA A 321 7.82 -6.56 -20.71
CA ALA A 321 6.46 -6.13 -21.04
C ALA A 321 5.60 -5.79 -19.81
N ILE A 322 5.68 -6.60 -18.75
CA ILE A 322 4.92 -6.38 -17.51
C ILE A 322 5.45 -5.14 -16.79
N ILE A 323 6.77 -4.99 -16.70
CA ILE A 323 7.44 -3.89 -16.00
C ILE A 323 7.17 -2.56 -16.74
N PHE A 324 7.32 -2.55 -18.06
CA PHE A 324 7.09 -1.40 -18.93
C PHE A 324 5.68 -0.82 -18.73
N TRP A 325 4.65 -1.67 -18.77
CA TRP A 325 3.27 -1.21 -18.65
C TRP A 325 2.88 -0.85 -17.22
N SER A 326 3.31 -1.64 -16.22
CA SER A 326 3.00 -1.33 -14.83
C SER A 326 3.64 0.00 -14.39
N PHE A 327 4.86 0.27 -14.82
CA PHE A 327 5.52 1.54 -14.56
C PHE A 327 4.75 2.72 -15.16
N ARG A 328 4.31 2.62 -16.43
CA ARG A 328 3.54 3.68 -17.09
C ARG A 328 2.18 3.92 -16.46
N VAL A 329 1.50 2.88 -16.04
CA VAL A 329 0.23 3.01 -15.28
C VAL A 329 0.47 3.76 -13.98
N MET A 330 1.48 3.37 -13.20
CA MET A 330 1.83 4.04 -11.94
C MET A 330 2.14 5.52 -12.15
N VAL A 331 3.04 5.85 -13.06
CA VAL A 331 3.48 7.22 -13.34
C VAL A 331 2.34 8.06 -13.94
N GLY A 332 1.60 7.51 -14.89
CA GLY A 332 0.46 8.19 -15.50
C GLY A 332 -0.63 8.55 -14.49
N LEU A 333 -0.94 7.63 -13.56
CA LEU A 333 -1.87 7.91 -12.46
C LEU A 333 -1.29 8.95 -11.48
N GLY A 334 0.01 8.94 -11.21
CA GLY A 334 0.69 9.95 -10.41
C GLY A 334 0.50 11.36 -10.99
N PHE A 335 0.70 11.52 -12.30
CA PHE A 335 0.44 12.80 -12.99
C PHE A 335 -1.06 13.17 -13.01
N ALA A 336 -1.96 12.19 -13.13
CA ALA A 336 -3.40 12.45 -13.04
C ALA A 336 -3.79 12.95 -11.63
N MET A 337 -3.18 12.39 -10.56
CA MET A 337 -3.34 12.85 -9.18
C MET A 337 -2.82 14.28 -9.00
N LEU A 338 -1.65 14.59 -9.56
CA LEU A 338 -1.10 15.95 -9.56
C LEU A 338 -2.05 16.92 -10.28
N GLY A 339 -2.57 16.53 -11.45
CA GLY A 339 -3.54 17.33 -12.21
C GLY A 339 -4.84 17.59 -11.43
N LEU A 340 -5.37 16.57 -10.74
CA LEU A 340 -6.54 16.72 -9.87
C LEU A 340 -6.25 17.68 -8.70
N GLY A 341 -5.07 17.55 -8.08
CA GLY A 341 -4.61 18.44 -7.01
C GLY A 341 -4.48 19.90 -7.48
N ALA A 342 -3.85 20.12 -8.63
CA ALA A 342 -3.73 21.45 -9.24
C ALA A 342 -5.10 22.06 -9.58
N TRP A 343 -6.02 21.25 -10.12
CA TRP A 343 -7.38 21.69 -10.39
C TRP A 343 -8.13 22.03 -9.11
N ALA A 344 -8.00 21.23 -8.05
CA ALA A 344 -8.59 21.52 -6.76
C ALA A 344 -8.02 22.81 -6.14
N ALA A 345 -6.71 23.05 -6.25
CA ALA A 345 -6.07 24.29 -5.82
C ALA A 345 -6.61 25.50 -6.58
N TRP A 346 -6.77 25.38 -7.89
CA TRP A 346 -7.36 26.43 -8.73
C TRP A 346 -8.80 26.75 -8.34
N GLN A 347 -9.65 25.72 -8.15
CA GLN A 347 -11.03 25.93 -7.74
C GLN A 347 -11.14 26.51 -6.33
N ARG A 348 -10.21 26.16 -5.45
CA ARG A 348 -10.11 26.76 -4.11
C ARG A 348 -9.76 28.24 -4.19
N TYR A 349 -8.76 28.60 -4.99
CA TYR A 349 -8.40 29.99 -5.22
C TYR A 349 -9.56 30.81 -5.76
N ARG A 350 -10.37 30.24 -6.65
CA ARG A 350 -11.59 30.86 -7.20
C ARG A 350 -12.82 30.85 -6.27
N GLY A 351 -12.70 30.29 -5.07
CA GLY A 351 -13.82 30.16 -4.12
C GLY A 351 -14.90 29.15 -4.54
N ARG A 352 -14.65 28.30 -5.55
CA ARG A 352 -15.62 27.38 -6.18
C ARG A 352 -15.38 25.90 -5.85
N LEU A 353 -14.54 25.58 -4.86
CA LEU A 353 -14.20 24.21 -4.51
C LEU A 353 -15.42 23.31 -4.26
N TYR A 354 -16.45 23.86 -3.61
CA TYR A 354 -17.67 23.13 -3.23
C TYR A 354 -18.80 23.23 -4.25
N ASP A 355 -18.64 24.06 -5.28
CA ASP A 355 -19.65 24.30 -6.30
C ASP A 355 -19.36 23.63 -7.64
N THR A 356 -18.11 23.20 -7.85
CA THR A 356 -17.65 22.58 -9.09
C THR A 356 -17.99 21.09 -9.12
N GLN A 357 -19.19 20.75 -9.62
CA GLN A 357 -19.66 19.35 -9.71
C GLN A 357 -18.71 18.44 -10.51
N LEU A 358 -18.08 18.97 -11.58
CA LEU A 358 -17.15 18.19 -12.40
C LEU A 358 -15.92 17.77 -11.59
N LEU A 359 -15.40 18.64 -10.70
CA LEU A 359 -14.30 18.29 -9.79
C LEU A 359 -14.74 17.18 -8.81
N HIS A 360 -15.96 17.26 -8.28
CA HIS A 360 -16.48 16.22 -7.39
C HIS A 360 -16.60 14.86 -8.10
N ARG A 361 -17.10 14.86 -9.35
CA ARG A 361 -17.16 13.64 -10.18
C ARG A 361 -15.77 13.10 -10.50
N ALA A 362 -14.83 13.96 -10.85
CA ALA A 362 -13.44 13.57 -11.08
C ALA A 362 -12.80 12.94 -9.81
N ALA A 363 -13.03 13.52 -8.63
CA ALA A 363 -12.57 12.96 -7.37
C ALA A 363 -13.17 11.57 -7.09
N ILE A 364 -14.45 11.33 -7.42
CA ILE A 364 -15.08 10.00 -7.29
C ILE A 364 -14.40 8.98 -8.22
N VAL A 365 -14.22 9.34 -9.49
CA VAL A 365 -13.55 8.45 -10.48
C VAL A 365 -12.11 8.16 -10.07
N MET A 366 -11.41 9.16 -9.54
CA MET A 366 -10.04 9.01 -9.04
C MET A 366 -9.95 8.27 -7.70
N GLY A 367 -11.05 8.07 -6.98
CA GLY A 367 -11.07 7.39 -5.67
C GLY A 367 -10.31 6.07 -5.62
N PRO A 368 -10.53 5.11 -6.54
CA PRO A 368 -9.82 3.83 -6.55
C PRO A 368 -8.41 3.89 -7.16
N THR A 369 -8.02 4.97 -7.84
CA THR A 369 -6.78 5.00 -8.62
C THR A 369 -5.50 4.95 -7.77
N GLY A 370 -5.57 5.36 -6.50
CA GLY A 370 -4.47 5.22 -5.55
C GLY A 370 -4.08 3.75 -5.36
N PHE A 371 -5.06 2.86 -5.22
CA PHE A 371 -4.81 1.42 -5.13
C PHE A 371 -4.22 0.85 -6.41
N VAL A 372 -4.72 1.29 -7.57
CA VAL A 372 -4.18 0.86 -8.87
C VAL A 372 -2.73 1.29 -9.03
N ALA A 373 -2.39 2.53 -8.66
CA ALA A 373 -1.02 3.04 -8.71
C ALA A 373 -0.08 2.28 -7.77
N VAL A 374 -0.53 1.98 -6.54
CA VAL A 374 0.24 1.18 -5.58
C VAL A 374 0.49 -0.23 -6.11
N LEU A 375 -0.53 -0.91 -6.63
CA LEU A 375 -0.36 -2.24 -7.21
C LEU A 375 0.56 -2.22 -8.43
N ALA A 376 0.42 -1.25 -9.32
CA ALA A 376 1.29 -1.09 -10.49
C ALA A 376 2.76 -0.86 -10.05
N GLY A 377 2.99 -0.04 -9.02
CA GLY A 377 4.32 0.17 -8.44
C GLY A 377 4.92 -1.10 -7.84
N TRP A 378 4.14 -1.88 -7.11
CA TRP A 378 4.59 -3.18 -6.58
C TRP A 378 4.88 -4.19 -7.68
N ILE A 379 4.06 -4.28 -8.72
CA ILE A 379 4.34 -5.11 -9.90
C ILE A 379 5.66 -4.69 -10.54
N THR A 380 5.86 -3.40 -10.78
CA THR A 380 7.13 -2.86 -11.32
C THR A 380 8.32 -3.29 -10.46
N THR A 381 8.20 -3.16 -9.14
CA THR A 381 9.27 -3.45 -8.19
C THR A 381 9.60 -4.94 -8.13
N GLU A 382 8.59 -5.81 -7.97
CA GLU A 382 8.79 -7.23 -7.71
C GLU A 382 9.02 -8.05 -8.98
N VAL A 383 8.34 -7.71 -10.07
CA VAL A 383 8.63 -8.32 -11.38
C VAL A 383 9.96 -7.81 -11.92
N GLY A 384 10.30 -6.54 -11.67
CA GLY A 384 11.59 -5.96 -12.06
C GLY A 384 12.80 -6.52 -11.27
N ARG A 385 12.59 -7.26 -10.20
CA ARG A 385 13.65 -7.99 -9.50
C ARG A 385 13.93 -9.36 -10.11
N GLN A 386 12.99 -9.91 -10.87
CA GLN A 386 13.18 -11.22 -11.47
C GLN A 386 14.39 -11.24 -12.42
N PRO A 387 15.11 -12.39 -12.49
CA PRO A 387 14.74 -13.72 -11.98
C PRO A 387 15.14 -14.01 -10.52
N PHE A 388 15.41 -13.01 -9.71
CA PHE A 388 15.90 -13.18 -8.33
C PHE A 388 14.80 -12.98 -7.28
N THR A 389 14.86 -13.73 -6.17
CA THR A 389 14.16 -13.43 -4.91
C THR A 389 14.99 -12.52 -4.00
N VAL A 390 16.32 -12.73 -3.92
CA VAL A 390 17.28 -11.79 -3.36
C VAL A 390 18.18 -11.34 -4.51
N TYR A 391 18.15 -10.09 -4.87
CA TYR A 391 18.76 -9.57 -6.09
C TYR A 391 20.24 -9.93 -6.22
N GLY A 392 20.59 -10.54 -7.34
CA GLY A 392 21.96 -11.00 -7.65
C GLY A 392 22.48 -12.21 -6.85
N LEU A 393 21.72 -12.73 -5.86
CA LEU A 393 22.23 -13.73 -4.91
C LEU A 393 21.41 -15.02 -4.85
N LEU A 394 20.09 -14.92 -4.94
CA LEU A 394 19.20 -16.08 -4.85
C LEU A 394 18.15 -16.01 -5.96
N ARG A 395 18.19 -16.99 -6.88
CA ARG A 395 17.21 -17.08 -7.96
C ARG A 395 15.84 -17.54 -7.45
N THR A 396 14.80 -17.15 -8.15
CA THR A 396 13.43 -17.56 -7.84
C THR A 396 13.25 -19.07 -7.98
N SER A 397 13.85 -19.68 -8.98
CA SER A 397 13.89 -21.14 -9.18
C SER A 397 14.45 -21.90 -7.97
N ASP A 398 15.46 -21.32 -7.30
CA ASP A 398 16.18 -21.93 -6.17
C ASP A 398 15.54 -21.61 -4.81
N SER A 399 14.38 -20.96 -4.82
CA SER A 399 13.66 -20.48 -3.64
C SER A 399 12.43 -21.32 -3.29
N LEU A 400 12.03 -22.22 -4.19
CA LEU A 400 10.77 -22.97 -4.13
C LEU A 400 10.82 -24.12 -3.13
N ALA A 401 9.68 -24.36 -2.49
CA ALA A 401 9.45 -25.60 -1.77
C ALA A 401 9.32 -26.80 -2.73
N PRO A 402 9.72 -28.01 -2.33
CA PRO A 402 9.56 -29.22 -3.14
C PRO A 402 8.12 -29.73 -3.13
N VAL A 403 7.18 -28.89 -3.59
CA VAL A 403 5.73 -29.17 -3.63
C VAL A 403 5.31 -29.46 -5.07
N ALA A 404 4.51 -30.50 -5.28
CA ALA A 404 4.02 -30.87 -6.60
C ALA A 404 3.03 -29.84 -7.17
N ALA A 405 3.12 -29.56 -8.47
CA ALA A 405 2.27 -28.59 -9.16
C ALA A 405 0.74 -28.77 -8.91
N PRO A 406 0.16 -29.99 -8.89
CA PRO A 406 -1.25 -30.16 -8.58
C PRO A 406 -1.66 -29.69 -7.18
N ALA A 407 -0.79 -29.83 -6.18
CA ALA A 407 -1.07 -29.35 -4.82
C ALA A 407 -1.07 -27.82 -4.74
N VAL A 408 -0.11 -27.17 -5.42
CA VAL A 408 -0.05 -25.70 -5.54
C VAL A 408 -1.29 -25.18 -6.31
N ALA A 409 -1.69 -25.83 -7.38
CA ALA A 409 -2.89 -25.47 -8.15
C ALA A 409 -4.17 -25.57 -7.31
N ALA A 410 -4.31 -26.65 -6.51
CA ALA A 410 -5.46 -26.82 -5.62
C ALA A 410 -5.51 -25.74 -4.55
N SER A 411 -4.37 -25.40 -3.94
CA SER A 411 -4.29 -24.33 -2.95
C SER A 411 -4.58 -22.97 -3.56
N LEU A 412 -4.05 -22.66 -4.74
CA LEU A 412 -4.34 -21.41 -5.47
C LEU A 412 -5.84 -21.25 -5.73
N LEU A 413 -6.50 -22.31 -6.20
CA LEU A 413 -7.95 -22.28 -6.44
C LEU A 413 -8.72 -22.03 -5.14
N ALA A 414 -8.33 -22.68 -4.04
CA ALA A 414 -8.93 -22.45 -2.72
C ALA A 414 -8.75 -21.01 -2.27
N PHE A 415 -7.57 -20.42 -2.44
CA PHE A 415 -7.32 -19.00 -2.12
C PHE A 415 -8.22 -18.08 -2.97
N ILE A 416 -8.30 -18.28 -4.28
CA ILE A 416 -9.14 -17.46 -5.16
C ILE A 416 -10.60 -17.51 -4.67
N MET A 417 -11.15 -18.69 -4.37
CA MET A 417 -12.52 -18.81 -3.88
C MET A 417 -12.73 -18.12 -2.54
N VAL A 418 -11.88 -18.39 -1.55
CA VAL A 418 -12.01 -17.83 -0.21
C VAL A 418 -11.87 -16.30 -0.24
N TYR A 419 -10.88 -15.78 -0.99
CA TYR A 419 -10.66 -14.34 -1.12
C TYR A 419 -11.83 -13.65 -1.83
N PHE A 420 -12.37 -14.24 -2.89
CA PHE A 420 -13.52 -13.68 -3.58
C PHE A 420 -14.71 -13.50 -2.63
N PHE A 421 -15.02 -14.48 -1.79
CA PHE A 421 -16.14 -14.38 -0.85
C PHE A 421 -15.83 -13.44 0.32
N ILE A 422 -14.71 -13.61 1.00
CA ILE A 422 -14.41 -12.86 2.22
C ILE A 422 -14.13 -11.38 1.89
N PHE A 423 -13.19 -11.14 0.95
CA PHE A 423 -12.79 -9.76 0.62
C PHE A 423 -13.81 -9.07 -0.29
N GLY A 424 -14.54 -9.82 -1.12
CA GLY A 424 -15.67 -9.30 -1.87
C GLY A 424 -16.78 -8.79 -0.95
N ALA A 425 -17.19 -9.59 0.04
CA ALA A 425 -18.16 -9.18 1.05
C ALA A 425 -17.65 -7.99 1.89
N GLY A 426 -16.38 -8.02 2.32
CA GLY A 426 -15.75 -6.93 3.07
C GLY A 426 -15.71 -5.62 2.27
N THR A 427 -15.30 -5.68 1.01
CA THR A 427 -15.27 -4.52 0.10
C THR A 427 -16.68 -3.96 -0.12
N PHE A 428 -17.66 -4.83 -0.36
CA PHE A 428 -19.06 -4.42 -0.47
C PHE A 428 -19.53 -3.68 0.78
N TYR A 429 -19.19 -4.19 1.96
CA TYR A 429 -19.55 -3.57 3.23
C TYR A 429 -18.87 -2.22 3.44
N LEU A 430 -17.57 -2.12 3.10
CA LEU A 430 -16.82 -0.85 3.12
C LEU A 430 -17.47 0.21 2.21
N LEU A 431 -17.79 -0.16 0.97
CA LEU A 431 -18.46 0.74 0.02
C LEU A 431 -19.85 1.18 0.53
N ARG A 432 -20.58 0.26 1.17
CA ARG A 432 -21.87 0.58 1.79
C ARG A 432 -21.71 1.57 2.93
N MET A 433 -20.71 1.42 3.79
CA MET A 433 -20.42 2.38 4.86
C MET A 433 -20.01 3.75 4.31
N MET A 434 -19.15 3.79 3.29
CA MET A 434 -18.72 5.02 2.62
C MET A 434 -19.88 5.76 1.94
N ASN A 435 -20.92 5.02 1.53
CA ASN A 435 -22.13 5.56 0.92
C ASN A 435 -23.16 6.06 1.93
N ALA A 436 -23.04 5.68 3.21
CA ALA A 436 -23.96 6.07 4.28
C ALA A 436 -23.78 7.56 4.64
N PRO A 437 -24.85 8.29 5.01
CA PRO A 437 -24.75 9.68 5.45
C PRO A 437 -23.79 9.85 6.61
N THR A 438 -22.99 10.91 6.58
CA THR A 438 -22.01 11.24 7.64
C THR A 438 -22.68 11.65 8.96
N SER A 439 -23.90 12.18 8.91
CA SER A 439 -24.64 12.79 10.01
C SER A 439 -25.71 11.91 10.66
N LYS A 440 -25.69 10.58 10.43
CA LYS A 440 -26.56 9.72 11.26
C LYS A 440 -26.00 9.71 12.67
N PRO A 441 -26.80 10.08 13.70
CA PRO A 441 -26.44 9.79 15.08
C PRO A 441 -26.12 8.29 15.17
N ASP A 442 -25.04 7.92 15.86
CA ASP A 442 -24.85 6.52 16.24
C ASP A 442 -26.17 6.08 16.88
N PRO A 443 -26.84 5.01 16.44
CA PRO A 443 -27.81 4.39 17.30
C PRO A 443 -27.04 4.10 18.58
N GLU A 444 -27.42 4.75 19.67
CA GLU A 444 -26.90 4.46 21.00
C GLU A 444 -26.72 2.95 21.05
N LEU A 445 -25.47 2.51 21.22
CA LEU A 445 -25.21 1.11 21.50
C LEU A 445 -25.99 0.90 22.80
N LYS A 446 -27.22 0.40 22.68
CA LYS A 446 -27.96 -0.09 23.84
C LYS A 446 -26.97 -0.96 24.58
N GLU A 447 -26.71 -0.62 25.82
CA GLU A 447 -25.78 -1.31 26.69
C GLU A 447 -26.02 -2.81 26.59
N GLY A 448 -25.31 -3.47 25.70
CA GLY A 448 -25.25 -4.90 25.67
C GLY A 448 -24.41 -5.36 26.86
N PRO A 449 -24.67 -6.51 27.44
CA PRO A 449 -23.96 -6.97 28.61
C PRO A 449 -22.43 -6.95 28.34
N ILE A 450 -21.68 -6.28 29.23
CA ILE A 450 -20.23 -6.21 29.20
C ILE A 450 -19.70 -7.64 29.39
N ARG A 451 -19.30 -8.28 28.31
CA ARG A 451 -18.54 -9.54 28.40
C ARG A 451 -17.10 -9.22 28.82
N THR A 452 -16.84 -9.18 30.10
CA THR A 452 -15.48 -9.36 30.60
C THR A 452 -15.16 -10.85 30.58
N ALA A 453 -13.99 -11.18 29.99
CA ALA A 453 -13.52 -12.54 29.75
C ALA A 453 -13.94 -13.54 30.84
N GLY A 454 -14.82 -14.51 30.50
CA GLY A 454 -15.10 -15.69 31.33
C GLY A 454 -16.03 -15.52 32.53
N ILE A 455 -16.63 -14.33 32.75
CA ILE A 455 -17.54 -14.11 33.90
C ILE A 455 -18.98 -13.98 33.37
N THR A 456 -19.87 -14.76 33.92
CA THR A 456 -21.31 -14.77 33.64
C THR A 456 -21.90 -13.38 33.84
N PRO A 457 -22.73 -12.85 32.93
CA PRO A 457 -23.31 -11.52 33.10
C PRO A 457 -24.24 -11.52 34.31
N THR A 458 -23.97 -10.66 35.30
CA THR A 458 -24.94 -10.32 36.34
C THR A 458 -26.07 -9.54 35.67
N MET A 459 -27.29 -10.07 35.74
CA MET A 459 -28.49 -9.29 35.44
C MET A 459 -28.54 -8.12 36.41
N GLN A 460 -28.45 -6.88 35.90
CA GLN A 460 -28.93 -5.75 36.67
C GLN A 460 -30.44 -5.93 36.82
N SER A 461 -30.90 -6.10 38.04
CA SER A 461 -32.30 -6.08 38.38
C SER A 461 -32.86 -4.70 38.05
N ASP A 462 -33.84 -4.66 37.17
CA ASP A 462 -34.64 -3.47 36.88
C ASP A 462 -35.26 -2.98 38.22
N PRO A 463 -35.01 -1.73 38.65
CA PRO A 463 -35.57 -1.21 39.91
C PRO A 463 -37.09 -1.14 39.94
N ASP A 464 -37.76 -1.20 38.77
CA ASP A 464 -39.20 -1.07 38.64
C ASP A 464 -39.96 -2.41 38.70
N LEU A 465 -39.31 -3.53 39.01
CA LEU A 465 -39.95 -4.83 39.23
C LEU A 465 -40.01 -5.22 40.69
N ILE A 466 -40.41 -4.33 41.58
CA ILE A 466 -40.84 -4.72 42.93
C ILE A 466 -42.40 -4.77 42.87
N PRO A 467 -43.02 -5.96 43.03
CA PRO A 467 -44.44 -6.03 43.20
C PRO A 467 -44.78 -5.38 44.54
N GLY A 468 -45.55 -4.30 44.50
CA GLY A 468 -46.12 -3.70 45.69
C GLY A 468 -47.02 -4.70 46.43
N GLU A 469 -46.87 -4.73 47.73
CA GLU A 469 -47.87 -5.27 48.65
C GLU A 469 -49.18 -4.48 48.63
#